data_4fcba6b86f7401025c76d5d3bfbbac7e
#
_entry.id   4fcba6b86f7401025c76d5d3bfbbac7e
#
_cell.length_a   1.000
_cell.length_b   1.000
_cell.length_c   1.000
_cell.angle_alpha   90.00
_cell.angle_beta   90.00
_cell.angle_gamma   90.00
#
_symmetry.space_group_name_H-M   'P 1'
#
loop_
_entity.id
_entity.type
_entity.pdbx_description
1 polymer ?
#
loop_
_entity_poly.entity_id
_entity_poly.type
_entity_poly.pdbx_seq_one_letter_code
_entity_poly.pdbx_strand_id
1 'polypeptide(L)'
;MLLFIALSAFFCANAVLAELIGVKIFALEDTLGVAPFNWNLFGQTGSLSFTAGTLLWPVVFIMTDTINEFFGRRGVKFISWLAVVLISYGFLFAFAAISLVPASWWVTSMSAHGVPDYQAAFAAVFGQGMWTIAGSLVAFLVGQLIDVSIFHRIRRATGERHVWLRATGSTAVSQLVDSFVVIWIAFVLGPQQWPTSLFLAVSSVNYVYKMGFAIALIPLLYLMRRAITRYLGAERAAQLRADAAAD
;
A
#
# COMPACT_ATOMS: atom_id res chain seq x y z
N MET A 1 -23.06 -8.32 -6.53
CA MET A 1 -22.26 -9.25 -5.72
C MET A 1 -20.96 -9.66 -6.42
N LEU A 2 -21.00 -10.22 -7.63
CA LEU A 2 -19.78 -10.69 -8.34
C LEU A 2 -18.70 -9.59 -8.52
N LEU A 3 -19.09 -8.37 -8.90
CA LEU A 3 -18.17 -7.24 -9.04
C LEU A 3 -17.44 -6.92 -7.73
N PHE A 4 -18.17 -6.87 -6.61
CA PHE A 4 -17.56 -6.60 -5.29
C PHE A 4 -16.54 -7.69 -4.91
N ILE A 5 -16.89 -8.97 -5.15
CA ILE A 5 -15.98 -10.09 -4.89
C ILE A 5 -14.71 -9.96 -5.74
N ALA A 6 -14.84 -9.68 -7.04
CA ALA A 6 -13.70 -9.52 -7.95
C ALA A 6 -12.79 -8.35 -7.54
N LEU A 7 -13.38 -7.19 -7.22
CA LEU A 7 -12.64 -6.02 -6.75
C LEU A 7 -11.94 -6.30 -5.41
N SER A 8 -12.63 -6.95 -4.47
CA SER A 8 -12.07 -7.31 -3.15
C SER A 8 -10.92 -8.31 -3.28
N ALA A 9 -11.07 -9.34 -4.12
CA ALA A 9 -10.02 -10.32 -4.36
C ALA A 9 -8.78 -9.67 -4.99
N PHE A 10 -8.97 -8.79 -5.98
CA PHE A 10 -7.87 -8.08 -6.63
C PHE A 10 -7.19 -7.10 -5.66
N PHE A 11 -7.96 -6.37 -4.85
CA PHE A 11 -7.44 -5.50 -3.79
C PHE A 11 -6.56 -6.29 -2.80
N CYS A 12 -7.09 -7.39 -2.25
CA CYS A 12 -6.37 -8.21 -1.27
C CYS A 12 -5.11 -8.84 -1.87
N ALA A 13 -5.19 -9.32 -3.12
CA ALA A 13 -4.02 -9.87 -3.82
C ALA A 13 -2.91 -8.82 -3.97
N ASN A 14 -3.25 -7.60 -4.39
CA ASN A 14 -2.27 -6.51 -4.51
C ASN A 14 -1.70 -6.10 -3.15
N ALA A 15 -2.52 -6.03 -2.11
CA ALA A 15 -2.05 -5.68 -0.76
C ALA A 15 -1.07 -6.74 -0.21
N VAL A 16 -1.39 -8.02 -0.34
CA VAL A 16 -0.50 -9.12 0.07
C VAL A 16 0.80 -9.12 -0.74
N LEU A 17 0.72 -8.97 -2.06
CA LEU A 17 1.90 -8.91 -2.92
C LEU A 17 2.77 -7.69 -2.60
N ALA A 18 2.19 -6.52 -2.34
CA ALA A 18 2.92 -5.31 -1.97
C ALA A 18 3.76 -5.51 -0.71
N GLU A 19 3.21 -6.20 0.30
CA GLU A 19 3.93 -6.53 1.52
C GLU A 19 5.08 -7.52 1.23
N LEU A 20 4.82 -8.60 0.48
CA LEU A 20 5.83 -9.62 0.21
C LEU A 20 7.02 -9.08 -0.60
N ILE A 21 6.77 -8.25 -1.64
CA ILE A 21 7.84 -7.66 -2.44
C ILE A 21 8.46 -6.41 -1.79
N GLY A 22 7.83 -5.88 -0.74
CA GLY A 22 8.27 -4.70 0.00
C GLY A 22 9.64 -4.83 0.66
N VAL A 23 10.16 -6.04 0.80
CA VAL A 23 11.53 -6.33 1.26
C VAL A 23 12.60 -5.71 0.35
N LYS A 24 12.35 -5.69 -0.97
CA LYS A 24 13.30 -5.14 -1.93
C LYS A 24 13.24 -3.61 -1.89
N ILE A 25 14.39 -2.98 -1.66
CA ILE A 25 14.59 -1.54 -1.88
C ILE A 25 15.18 -1.33 -3.28
N PHE A 26 14.66 -0.37 -4.02
CA PHE A 26 15.19 0.03 -5.33
C PHE A 26 15.45 1.53 -5.37
N ALA A 27 16.44 1.95 -6.15
CA ALA A 27 16.71 3.34 -6.45
C ALA A 27 15.90 3.73 -7.71
N LEU A 28 15.04 4.75 -7.59
CA LEU A 28 14.18 5.19 -8.68
C LEU A 28 15.00 5.82 -9.80
N GLU A 29 15.96 6.66 -9.44
CA GLU A 29 16.84 7.35 -10.39
C GLU A 29 17.65 6.36 -11.24
N ASP A 30 18.28 5.36 -10.61
CA ASP A 30 19.05 4.33 -11.31
C ASP A 30 18.15 3.48 -12.22
N THR A 31 16.93 3.20 -11.74
CA THR A 31 15.92 2.44 -12.51
C THR A 31 15.50 3.20 -13.78
N LEU A 32 15.42 4.53 -13.71
CA LEU A 32 15.05 5.40 -14.83
C LEU A 32 16.25 5.83 -15.66
N GLY A 33 17.48 5.53 -15.23
CA GLY A 33 18.72 5.96 -15.92
C GLY A 33 18.94 7.46 -15.85
N VAL A 34 18.48 8.13 -14.79
CA VAL A 34 18.65 9.57 -14.58
C VAL A 34 19.61 9.85 -13.42
N ALA A 35 20.21 11.06 -13.43
CA ALA A 35 21.11 11.48 -12.37
C ALA A 35 20.40 11.50 -10.99
N PRO A 36 21.10 11.17 -9.87
CA PRO A 36 20.53 11.19 -8.53
C PRO A 36 19.98 12.57 -8.16
N PHE A 37 18.77 12.60 -7.60
CA PHE A 37 18.10 13.83 -7.19
C PHE A 37 18.76 14.50 -5.98
N ASN A 38 19.42 13.72 -5.11
CA ASN A 38 20.16 14.20 -3.94
C ASN A 38 19.35 15.20 -3.09
N TRP A 39 18.19 14.77 -2.59
CA TRP A 39 17.42 15.64 -1.71
C TRP A 39 18.18 15.97 -0.41
N ASN A 40 17.95 17.16 0.11
CA ASN A 40 18.49 17.62 1.40
C ASN A 40 17.34 18.17 2.26
N LEU A 41 16.96 17.41 3.29
CA LEU A 41 15.86 17.75 4.19
C LEU A 41 16.28 17.50 5.65
N PHE A 42 16.00 18.43 6.53
CA PHE A 42 16.29 18.34 7.97
C PHE A 42 17.77 17.97 8.30
N GLY A 43 18.70 18.40 7.46
CA GLY A 43 20.12 18.07 7.60
C GLY A 43 20.51 16.65 7.14
N GLN A 44 19.58 15.92 6.54
CA GLN A 44 19.81 14.62 5.95
C GLN A 44 19.83 14.72 4.42
N THR A 45 20.68 13.93 3.78
CA THR A 45 20.78 13.84 2.32
C THR A 45 20.47 12.42 1.88
N GLY A 46 19.86 12.24 0.72
CA GLY A 46 19.57 10.93 0.18
C GLY A 46 19.10 10.97 -1.27
N SER A 47 18.91 9.79 -1.85
CA SER A 47 18.32 9.56 -3.17
C SER A 47 16.87 9.09 -3.06
N LEU A 48 16.18 8.96 -4.20
CA LEU A 48 14.81 8.46 -4.25
C LEU A 48 14.80 6.93 -4.20
N SER A 49 15.01 6.38 -3.00
CA SER A 49 15.01 4.94 -2.75
C SER A 49 13.71 4.53 -2.07
N PHE A 50 13.03 3.53 -2.63
CA PHE A 50 11.72 3.07 -2.18
C PHE A 50 11.67 1.55 -2.10
N THR A 51 10.73 1.03 -1.31
CA THR A 51 10.42 -0.40 -1.32
C THR A 51 9.67 -0.78 -2.60
N ALA A 52 9.90 -1.98 -3.14
CA ALA A 52 9.20 -2.44 -4.35
C ALA A 52 7.68 -2.53 -4.16
N GLY A 53 7.21 -2.68 -2.92
CA GLY A 53 5.78 -2.61 -2.60
C GLY A 53 5.11 -1.31 -3.04
N THR A 54 5.86 -0.21 -3.14
CA THR A 54 5.34 1.08 -3.62
C THR A 54 4.84 1.06 -5.06
N LEU A 55 5.21 0.07 -5.86
CA LEU A 55 4.68 -0.11 -7.22
C LEU A 55 3.21 -0.56 -7.23
N LEU A 56 2.78 -1.30 -6.21
CA LEU A 56 1.42 -1.84 -6.10
C LEU A 56 0.48 -0.96 -5.26
N TRP A 57 0.99 -0.19 -4.32
CA TRP A 57 0.16 0.67 -3.48
C TRP A 57 -0.73 1.65 -4.25
N PRO A 58 -0.28 2.27 -5.37
CA PRO A 58 -1.15 3.10 -6.18
C PRO A 58 -2.38 2.36 -6.73
N VAL A 59 -2.21 1.08 -7.09
CA VAL A 59 -3.32 0.21 -7.53
C VAL A 59 -4.28 -0.05 -6.37
N VAL A 60 -3.76 -0.32 -5.18
CA VAL A 60 -4.55 -0.52 -3.95
C VAL A 60 -5.39 0.73 -3.65
N PHE A 61 -4.83 1.95 -3.77
CA PHE A 61 -5.56 3.20 -3.53
C PHE A 61 -6.69 3.42 -4.52
N ILE A 62 -6.44 3.24 -5.83
CA ILE A 62 -7.50 3.34 -6.84
C ILE A 62 -8.62 2.32 -6.58
N MET A 63 -8.27 1.12 -6.14
CA MET A 63 -9.24 0.09 -5.78
C MET A 63 -10.05 0.51 -4.55
N THR A 64 -9.40 1.09 -3.53
CA THR A 64 -10.08 1.65 -2.36
C THR A 64 -11.08 2.73 -2.76
N ASP A 65 -10.64 3.72 -3.55
CA ASP A 65 -11.50 4.81 -4.04
C ASP A 65 -12.68 4.26 -4.86
N THR A 66 -12.41 3.28 -5.72
CA THR A 66 -13.42 2.64 -6.54
C THR A 66 -14.45 1.88 -5.69
N ILE A 67 -13.99 1.12 -4.71
CA ILE A 67 -14.87 0.37 -3.80
C ILE A 67 -15.66 1.35 -2.92
N ASN A 68 -15.02 2.42 -2.46
CA ASN A 68 -15.67 3.48 -1.69
C ASN A 68 -16.77 4.20 -2.47
N GLU A 69 -16.53 4.42 -3.77
CA GLU A 69 -17.49 5.07 -4.69
C GLU A 69 -18.77 4.25 -4.87
N PHE A 70 -18.66 2.93 -5.04
CA PHE A 70 -19.77 2.04 -5.43
C PHE A 70 -20.33 1.19 -4.27
N PHE A 71 -19.55 0.94 -3.23
CA PHE A 71 -19.91 0.04 -2.12
C PHE A 71 -19.78 0.68 -0.74
N GLY A 72 -19.43 1.97 -0.67
CA GLY A 72 -19.45 2.77 0.54
C GLY A 72 -18.42 2.39 1.60
N ARG A 73 -18.63 2.94 2.79
CA ARG A 73 -17.73 2.78 3.93
C ARG A 73 -17.64 1.33 4.41
N ARG A 74 -18.78 0.60 4.41
CA ARG A 74 -18.82 -0.80 4.85
C ARG A 74 -17.99 -1.68 3.93
N GLY A 75 -18.08 -1.44 2.61
CA GLY A 75 -17.28 -2.15 1.63
C GLY A 75 -15.79 -1.99 1.88
N VAL A 76 -15.32 -0.74 2.05
CA VAL A 76 -13.89 -0.47 2.30
C VAL A 76 -13.44 -1.02 3.63
N LYS A 77 -14.20 -0.85 4.71
CA LYS A 77 -13.85 -1.42 6.01
C LYS A 77 -13.70 -2.94 5.94
N PHE A 78 -14.63 -3.61 5.25
CA PHE A 78 -14.58 -5.06 5.09
C PHE A 78 -13.30 -5.51 4.38
N ILE A 79 -12.97 -4.91 3.22
CA ILE A 79 -11.77 -5.30 2.46
C ILE A 79 -10.48 -4.95 3.19
N SER A 80 -10.46 -3.84 3.96
CA SER A 80 -9.28 -3.44 4.74
C SER A 80 -8.99 -4.46 5.84
N TRP A 81 -10.01 -4.86 6.60
CA TRP A 81 -9.86 -5.92 7.60
C TRP A 81 -9.50 -7.27 6.98
N LEU A 82 -10.13 -7.62 5.85
CA LEU A 82 -9.80 -8.84 5.12
C LEU A 82 -8.34 -8.85 4.68
N ALA A 83 -7.83 -7.73 4.15
CA ALA A 83 -6.43 -7.61 3.76
C ALA A 83 -5.48 -7.77 4.95
N VAL A 84 -5.78 -7.12 6.10
CA VAL A 84 -4.98 -7.29 7.32
C VAL A 84 -4.93 -8.75 7.77
N VAL A 85 -6.07 -9.44 7.77
CA VAL A 85 -6.13 -10.87 8.12
C VAL A 85 -5.31 -11.71 7.14
N LEU A 86 -5.43 -11.47 5.84
CA LEU A 86 -4.69 -12.22 4.81
C LEU A 86 -3.18 -11.95 4.85
N ILE A 87 -2.76 -10.71 5.08
CA ILE A 87 -1.35 -10.36 5.24
C ILE A 87 -0.80 -11.04 6.51
N SER A 88 -1.51 -10.94 7.63
CA SER A 88 -1.11 -11.58 8.88
C SER A 88 -1.03 -13.11 8.75
N TYR A 89 -1.97 -13.71 8.04
CA TYR A 89 -1.95 -15.14 7.70
C TYR A 89 -0.72 -15.50 6.86
N GLY A 90 -0.42 -14.72 5.82
CA GLY A 90 0.76 -14.90 4.98
C GLY A 90 2.07 -14.90 5.78
N PHE A 91 2.24 -13.90 6.66
CA PHE A 91 3.43 -13.82 7.52
C PHE A 91 3.49 -14.94 8.56
N LEU A 92 2.35 -15.33 9.15
CA LEU A 92 2.31 -16.46 10.07
C LEU A 92 2.87 -17.74 9.42
N PHE A 93 2.44 -18.03 8.18
CA PHE A 93 2.94 -19.19 7.46
C PHE A 93 4.37 -19.02 6.93
N ALA A 94 4.77 -17.80 6.57
CA ALA A 94 6.16 -17.51 6.23
C ALA A 94 7.11 -17.80 7.42
N PHE A 95 6.78 -17.32 8.63
CA PHE A 95 7.55 -17.62 9.84
C PHE A 95 7.51 -19.10 10.19
N ALA A 96 6.37 -19.76 10.07
CA ALA A 96 6.29 -21.22 10.26
C ALA A 96 7.20 -21.96 9.27
N ALA A 97 7.20 -21.56 7.99
CA ALA A 97 8.06 -22.17 6.97
C ALA A 97 9.55 -21.96 7.25
N ILE A 98 9.94 -20.74 7.70
CA ILE A 98 11.32 -20.43 8.08
C ILE A 98 11.80 -21.32 9.24
N SER A 99 10.92 -21.64 10.18
CA SER A 99 11.24 -22.44 11.37
C SER A 99 11.36 -23.95 11.10
N LEU A 100 10.93 -24.44 9.93
CA LEU A 100 11.10 -25.83 9.54
C LEU A 100 12.58 -26.14 9.30
N VAL A 101 13.01 -27.34 9.71
CA VAL A 101 14.36 -27.82 9.42
C VAL A 101 14.51 -28.07 7.92
N PRO A 102 15.43 -27.38 7.23
CA PRO A 102 15.59 -27.54 5.80
C PRO A 102 16.18 -28.91 5.43
N ALA A 103 15.82 -29.44 4.28
CA ALA A 103 16.49 -30.61 3.74
C ALA A 103 17.97 -30.26 3.42
N SER A 104 18.91 -31.10 3.81
CA SER A 104 20.34 -30.82 3.69
C SER A 104 20.79 -30.51 2.26
N TRP A 105 20.24 -31.21 1.28
CA TRP A 105 20.55 -31.00 -0.13
C TRP A 105 20.02 -29.66 -0.65
N TRP A 106 18.92 -29.16 -0.07
CA TRP A 106 18.28 -27.92 -0.50
C TRP A 106 19.08 -26.67 -0.10
N VAL A 107 19.73 -26.70 1.06
CA VAL A 107 20.50 -25.54 1.58
C VAL A 107 21.56 -25.06 0.59
N THR A 108 22.24 -26.00 -0.08
CA THR A 108 23.33 -25.70 -1.03
C THR A 108 22.91 -25.74 -2.49
N SER A 109 21.64 -25.99 -2.79
CA SER A 109 21.15 -26.21 -4.17
C SER A 109 21.34 -25.02 -5.11
N MET A 110 21.45 -23.80 -4.57
CA MET A 110 21.64 -22.57 -5.35
C MET A 110 23.06 -21.98 -5.25
N SER A 111 24.02 -22.73 -4.70
CA SER A 111 25.41 -22.27 -4.53
C SER A 111 26.07 -21.89 -5.86
N ALA A 112 25.78 -22.63 -6.93
CA ALA A 112 26.26 -22.34 -8.28
C ALA A 112 25.72 -21.03 -8.87
N HIS A 113 24.62 -20.50 -8.31
CA HIS A 113 24.00 -19.24 -8.69
C HIS A 113 24.34 -18.09 -7.73
N GLY A 114 25.38 -18.25 -6.91
CA GLY A 114 25.83 -17.21 -5.98
C GLY A 114 25.05 -17.12 -4.67
N VAL A 115 24.23 -18.12 -4.33
CA VAL A 115 23.50 -18.21 -3.06
C VAL A 115 24.03 -19.42 -2.26
N PRO A 116 25.05 -19.23 -1.41
CA PRO A 116 25.70 -20.32 -0.70
C PRO A 116 24.82 -20.99 0.36
N ASP A 117 23.91 -20.24 0.97
CA ASP A 117 22.93 -20.71 1.95
C ASP A 117 21.52 -20.26 1.54
N TYR A 118 20.78 -21.19 0.94
CA TYR A 118 19.43 -20.89 0.44
C TYR A 118 18.41 -20.74 1.58
N GLN A 119 18.62 -21.40 2.73
CA GLN A 119 17.79 -21.21 3.92
C GLN A 119 17.95 -19.78 4.48
N ALA A 120 19.18 -19.30 4.58
CA ALA A 120 19.43 -17.93 5.01
C ALA A 120 18.84 -16.91 4.05
N ALA A 121 18.95 -17.14 2.73
CA ALA A 121 18.33 -16.28 1.71
C ALA A 121 16.79 -16.29 1.82
N PHE A 122 16.18 -17.45 1.99
CA PHE A 122 14.72 -17.58 2.20
C PHE A 122 14.28 -16.82 3.46
N ALA A 123 14.98 -17.02 4.57
CA ALA A 123 14.70 -16.32 5.83
C ALA A 123 14.90 -14.80 5.71
N ALA A 124 15.91 -14.34 4.97
CA ALA A 124 16.15 -12.91 4.73
C ALA A 124 15.03 -12.25 3.92
N VAL A 125 14.45 -12.96 2.94
CA VAL A 125 13.36 -12.44 2.09
C VAL A 125 12.01 -12.48 2.81
N PHE A 126 11.66 -13.59 3.43
CA PHE A 126 10.33 -13.80 4.02
C PHE A 126 10.25 -13.47 5.51
N GLY A 127 11.38 -13.39 6.20
CA GLY A 127 11.48 -13.09 7.64
C GLY A 127 11.61 -11.60 7.94
N GLN A 128 10.83 -10.75 7.26
CA GLN A 128 10.82 -9.31 7.53
C GLN A 128 10.70 -9.02 9.03
N GLY A 129 11.39 -7.98 9.49
CA GLY A 129 11.37 -7.63 10.90
C GLY A 129 9.94 -7.39 11.43
N MET A 130 9.61 -7.96 12.57
CA MET A 130 8.29 -7.83 13.22
C MET A 130 7.81 -6.38 13.32
N TRP A 131 8.72 -5.45 13.55
CA TRP A 131 8.42 -4.02 13.64
C TRP A 131 8.02 -3.42 12.30
N THR A 132 8.60 -3.88 11.20
CA THR A 132 8.23 -3.44 9.86
C THR A 132 6.83 -3.93 9.50
N ILE A 133 6.53 -5.21 9.78
CA ILE A 133 5.21 -5.80 9.54
C ILE A 133 4.14 -5.11 10.40
N ALA A 134 4.41 -4.95 11.70
CA ALA A 134 3.48 -4.27 12.60
C ALA A 134 3.24 -2.81 12.19
N GLY A 135 4.31 -2.09 11.82
CA GLY A 135 4.23 -0.73 11.32
C GLY A 135 3.39 -0.62 10.05
N SER A 136 3.61 -1.51 9.09
CA SER A 136 2.86 -1.55 7.83
C SER A 136 1.38 -1.84 8.06
N LEU A 137 1.03 -2.87 8.84
CA LEU A 137 -0.36 -3.23 9.13
C LEU A 137 -1.12 -2.13 9.87
N VAL A 138 -0.49 -1.51 10.90
CA VAL A 138 -1.09 -0.41 11.66
C VAL A 138 -1.28 0.81 10.76
N ALA A 139 -0.23 1.21 10.02
CA ALA A 139 -0.28 2.36 9.13
C ALA A 139 -1.34 2.17 8.03
N PHE A 140 -1.38 0.99 7.41
CA PHE A 140 -2.38 0.63 6.42
C PHE A 140 -3.80 0.75 6.98
N LEU A 141 -4.09 0.12 8.12
CA LEU A 141 -5.44 0.13 8.69
C LEU A 141 -5.87 1.54 9.11
N VAL A 142 -5.00 2.28 9.79
CA VAL A 142 -5.27 3.67 10.20
C VAL A 142 -5.45 4.56 8.97
N GLY A 143 -4.57 4.44 7.99
CA GLY A 143 -4.65 5.16 6.71
C GLY A 143 -5.97 4.90 5.99
N GLN A 144 -6.40 3.65 5.86
CA GLN A 144 -7.66 3.28 5.23
C GLN A 144 -8.88 3.84 5.96
N LEU A 145 -8.89 3.82 7.30
CA LEU A 145 -10.01 4.37 8.08
C LEU A 145 -10.09 5.90 7.96
N ILE A 146 -8.95 6.58 7.90
CA ILE A 146 -8.87 8.02 7.68
C ILE A 146 -9.34 8.35 6.26
N ASP A 147 -8.82 7.64 5.25
CA ASP A 147 -9.17 7.83 3.86
C ASP A 147 -10.67 7.76 3.64
N VAL A 148 -11.29 6.67 4.05
CA VAL A 148 -12.74 6.47 3.94
C VAL A 148 -13.54 7.57 4.65
N SER A 149 -13.08 8.01 5.80
CA SER A 149 -13.76 9.03 6.58
C SER A 149 -13.73 10.40 5.90
N ILE A 150 -12.57 10.77 5.37
CA ILE A 150 -12.38 12.04 4.66
C ILE A 150 -13.06 12.02 3.30
N PHE A 151 -12.94 10.90 2.55
CA PHE A 151 -13.63 10.74 1.28
C PHE A 151 -15.14 11.03 1.41
N HIS A 152 -15.80 10.45 2.41
CA HIS A 152 -17.23 10.68 2.65
C HIS A 152 -17.54 12.10 3.12
N ARG A 153 -16.66 12.74 3.91
CA ARG A 153 -16.80 14.16 4.29
C ARG A 153 -16.78 15.06 3.05
N ILE A 154 -15.80 14.86 2.17
CA ILE A 154 -15.68 15.64 0.93
C ILE A 154 -16.88 15.33 0.01
N ARG A 155 -17.28 14.06 -0.10
CA ARG A 155 -18.45 13.67 -0.91
C ARG A 155 -19.73 14.37 -0.46
N ARG A 156 -19.97 14.45 0.86
CA ARG A 156 -21.15 15.19 1.40
C ARG A 156 -21.12 16.67 1.05
N ALA A 157 -19.94 17.28 1.00
CA ALA A 157 -19.80 18.70 0.65
C ALA A 157 -19.90 18.97 -0.87
N THR A 158 -19.44 18.03 -1.73
CA THR A 158 -19.32 18.22 -3.19
C THR A 158 -20.36 17.46 -4.01
N GLY A 159 -21.14 16.57 -3.38
CA GLY A 159 -22.09 15.69 -4.07
C GLY A 159 -21.40 14.75 -5.05
N GLU A 160 -22.03 14.49 -6.20
CA GLU A 160 -21.47 13.64 -7.26
C GLU A 160 -20.45 14.36 -8.16
N ARG A 161 -20.25 15.67 -7.94
CA ARG A 161 -19.27 16.48 -8.66
C ARG A 161 -17.87 16.28 -8.05
N HIS A 162 -16.83 16.57 -8.81
CA HIS A 162 -15.44 16.60 -8.35
C HIS A 162 -14.93 15.30 -7.71
N VAL A 163 -15.10 14.15 -8.42
CA VAL A 163 -14.61 12.83 -7.98
C VAL A 163 -13.10 12.87 -7.63
N TRP A 164 -12.32 13.58 -8.45
CA TRP A 164 -10.89 13.75 -8.21
C TRP A 164 -10.58 14.39 -6.85
N LEU A 165 -11.39 15.38 -6.44
CA LEU A 165 -11.14 16.11 -5.18
C LEU A 165 -11.36 15.20 -3.95
N ARG A 166 -12.39 14.34 -3.97
CA ARG A 166 -12.63 13.43 -2.85
C ARG A 166 -11.61 12.30 -2.80
N ALA A 167 -11.20 11.77 -3.96
CA ALA A 167 -10.16 10.76 -4.05
C ALA A 167 -8.80 11.34 -3.64
N THR A 168 -8.31 12.38 -4.31
CA THR A 168 -7.00 12.98 -4.01
C THR A 168 -6.95 13.63 -2.62
N GLY A 169 -8.04 14.28 -2.19
CA GLY A 169 -8.11 14.94 -0.88
C GLY A 169 -8.10 13.96 0.29
N SER A 170 -8.80 12.83 0.18
CA SER A 170 -8.76 11.78 1.20
C SER A 170 -7.40 11.10 1.22
N THR A 171 -6.86 10.77 0.04
CA THR A 171 -5.55 10.17 -0.11
C THR A 171 -4.44 11.08 0.42
N ALA A 172 -4.52 12.40 0.23
CA ALA A 172 -3.52 13.33 0.76
C ALA A 172 -3.36 13.21 2.27
N VAL A 173 -4.47 13.15 3.00
CA VAL A 173 -4.41 13.06 4.47
C VAL A 173 -4.08 11.64 4.93
N SER A 174 -4.68 10.62 4.32
CA SER A 174 -4.43 9.23 4.70
C SER A 174 -2.97 8.83 4.44
N GLN A 175 -2.37 9.25 3.32
CA GLN A 175 -0.99 8.94 2.99
C GLN A 175 0.03 9.75 3.81
N LEU A 176 -0.34 10.95 4.27
CA LEU A 176 0.48 11.67 5.25
C LEU A 176 0.61 10.83 6.53
N VAL A 177 -0.53 10.40 7.08
CA VAL A 177 -0.53 9.58 8.30
C VAL A 177 0.18 8.26 8.07
N ASP A 178 -0.14 7.55 6.98
CA ASP A 178 0.49 6.27 6.64
C ASP A 178 2.02 6.38 6.54
N SER A 179 2.54 7.36 5.80
CA SER A 179 3.97 7.54 5.59
C SER A 179 4.74 7.81 6.89
N PHE A 180 4.13 8.54 7.84
CA PHE A 180 4.76 8.82 9.12
C PHE A 180 4.59 7.67 10.10
N VAL A 181 3.41 7.04 10.17
CA VAL A 181 3.14 5.94 11.12
C VAL A 181 3.98 4.70 10.80
N VAL A 182 4.07 4.30 9.52
CA VAL A 182 4.86 3.11 9.16
C VAL A 182 6.34 3.29 9.52
N ILE A 183 6.93 4.43 9.17
CA ILE A 183 8.36 4.68 9.42
C ILE A 183 8.61 4.86 10.91
N TRP A 184 7.70 5.52 11.65
CA TRP A 184 7.79 5.65 13.09
C TRP A 184 7.83 4.30 13.79
N ILE A 185 6.88 3.43 13.51
CA ILE A 185 6.79 2.12 14.17
C ILE A 185 7.97 1.23 13.76
N ALA A 186 8.28 1.17 12.46
CA ALA A 186 9.29 0.26 11.93
C ALA A 186 10.72 0.65 12.32
N PHE A 187 11.05 1.94 12.31
CA PHE A 187 12.44 2.40 12.37
C PHE A 187 12.75 3.29 13.57
N VAL A 188 11.78 3.99 14.16
CA VAL A 188 12.01 4.79 15.38
C VAL A 188 11.77 3.94 16.63
N LEU A 189 10.61 3.26 16.70
CA LEU A 189 10.31 2.34 17.80
C LEU A 189 11.02 0.98 17.65
N GLY A 190 11.33 0.61 16.43
CA GLY A 190 12.05 -0.62 16.09
C GLY A 190 13.52 -0.60 16.49
N PRO A 191 14.26 -1.71 16.25
CA PRO A 191 15.65 -1.85 16.67
C PRO A 191 16.62 -0.82 16.07
N GLN A 192 16.29 -0.21 14.94
CA GLN A 192 17.14 0.77 14.25
C GLN A 192 17.25 2.11 14.99
N GLN A 193 16.23 2.48 15.79
CA GLN A 193 16.18 3.70 16.59
C GLN A 193 16.60 4.98 15.82
N TRP A 194 15.99 5.19 14.66
CA TRP A 194 16.33 6.32 13.79
C TRP A 194 16.19 7.67 14.51
N PRO A 195 17.14 8.61 14.29
CA PRO A 195 17.01 9.96 14.79
C PRO A 195 15.84 10.68 14.13
N THR A 196 15.24 11.61 14.86
CA THR A 196 14.04 12.36 14.41
C THR A 196 14.26 13.05 13.06
N SER A 197 15.46 13.57 12.79
CA SER A 197 15.78 14.23 11.52
C SER A 197 15.67 13.27 10.33
N LEU A 198 16.19 12.05 10.46
CA LEU A 198 16.12 11.02 9.42
C LEU A 198 14.68 10.53 9.24
N PHE A 199 13.97 10.30 10.35
CA PHE A 199 12.55 9.95 10.32
C PHE A 199 11.73 10.99 9.55
N LEU A 200 11.85 12.28 9.88
CA LEU A 200 11.12 13.35 9.21
C LEU A 200 11.48 13.44 7.71
N ALA A 201 12.77 13.36 7.38
CA ALA A 201 13.23 13.43 6.00
C ALA A 201 12.66 12.32 5.14
N VAL A 202 12.85 11.06 5.56
CA VAL A 202 12.40 9.88 4.79
C VAL A 202 10.88 9.81 4.70
N SER A 203 10.15 10.11 5.80
CA SER A 203 8.69 10.16 5.79
C SER A 203 8.14 11.22 4.83
N SER A 204 8.79 12.40 4.78
CA SER A 204 8.40 13.48 3.86
C SER A 204 8.62 13.10 2.40
N VAL A 205 9.78 12.52 2.08
CA VAL A 205 10.09 12.04 0.72
C VAL A 205 9.10 10.95 0.28
N ASN A 206 8.82 9.99 1.17
CA ASN A 206 7.87 8.92 0.92
C ASN A 206 6.45 9.46 0.68
N TYR A 207 6.02 10.43 1.48
CA TYR A 207 4.73 11.11 1.29
C TYR A 207 4.63 11.81 -0.07
N VAL A 208 5.64 12.62 -0.42
CA VAL A 208 5.66 13.35 -1.71
C VAL A 208 5.61 12.38 -2.90
N TYR A 209 6.38 11.30 -2.84
CA TYR A 209 6.37 10.25 -3.84
C TYR A 209 4.97 9.63 -4.00
N LYS A 210 4.35 9.20 -2.90
CA LYS A 210 3.00 8.60 -2.91
C LYS A 210 1.95 9.57 -3.44
N MET A 211 2.03 10.85 -3.07
CA MET A 211 1.14 11.90 -3.59
C MET A 211 1.33 12.15 -5.07
N GLY A 212 2.57 12.16 -5.56
CA GLY A 212 2.86 12.26 -7.00
C GLY A 212 2.17 11.15 -7.80
N PHE A 213 2.25 9.91 -7.33
CA PHE A 213 1.56 8.78 -7.95
C PHE A 213 0.05 8.88 -7.84
N ALA A 214 -0.49 9.26 -6.69
CA ALA A 214 -1.95 9.43 -6.52
C ALA A 214 -2.53 10.45 -7.52
N ILE A 215 -1.83 11.56 -7.74
CA ILE A 215 -2.21 12.57 -8.72
C ILE A 215 -2.07 12.02 -10.16
N ALA A 216 -0.97 11.36 -10.48
CA ALA A 216 -0.72 10.78 -11.80
C ALA A 216 -1.78 9.74 -12.20
N LEU A 217 -2.39 9.09 -11.23
CA LEU A 217 -3.39 8.03 -11.44
C LEU A 217 -4.84 8.51 -11.48
N ILE A 218 -5.10 9.82 -11.33
CA ILE A 218 -6.46 10.39 -11.46
C ILE A 218 -7.14 9.96 -12.79
N PRO A 219 -6.48 9.99 -13.96
CA PRO A 219 -7.10 9.52 -15.20
C PRO A 219 -7.56 8.07 -15.13
N LEU A 220 -6.77 7.19 -14.48
CA LEU A 220 -7.10 5.78 -14.31
C LEU A 220 -8.34 5.60 -13.42
N LEU A 221 -8.50 6.40 -12.37
CA LEU A 221 -9.70 6.40 -11.54
C LEU A 221 -10.97 6.69 -12.38
N TYR A 222 -10.92 7.71 -13.25
CA TYR A 222 -12.04 8.00 -14.14
C TYR A 222 -12.31 6.89 -15.16
N LEU A 223 -11.26 6.27 -15.67
CA LEU A 223 -11.37 5.13 -16.58
C LEU A 223 -12.05 3.94 -15.90
N MET A 224 -11.64 3.60 -14.69
CA MET A 224 -12.26 2.52 -13.90
C MET A 224 -13.72 2.82 -13.58
N ARG A 225 -14.04 4.05 -13.17
CA ARG A 225 -15.43 4.48 -12.95
C ARG A 225 -16.27 4.31 -14.22
N ARG A 226 -15.75 4.71 -15.38
CA ARG A 226 -16.42 4.54 -16.68
C ARG A 226 -16.62 3.07 -17.04
N ALA A 227 -15.60 2.24 -16.86
CA ALA A 227 -15.65 0.82 -17.15
C ALA A 227 -16.69 0.10 -16.27
N ILE A 228 -16.72 0.38 -14.97
CA ILE A 228 -17.71 -0.19 -14.04
C ILE A 228 -19.11 0.28 -14.37
N THR A 229 -19.30 1.58 -14.69
CA THR A 229 -20.62 2.11 -15.09
C THR A 229 -21.11 1.44 -16.37
N ARG A 230 -20.21 1.19 -17.34
CA ARG A 230 -20.55 0.47 -18.58
C ARG A 230 -20.93 -0.99 -18.32
N TYR A 231 -20.18 -1.66 -17.42
CA TYR A 231 -20.44 -3.05 -17.05
C TYR A 231 -21.77 -3.25 -16.31
N LEU A 232 -22.11 -2.36 -15.39
CA LEU A 232 -23.34 -2.42 -14.57
C LEU A 232 -24.57 -1.86 -15.25
N GLY A 233 -24.41 -1.01 -16.27
CA GLY A 233 -25.45 -0.12 -16.78
C GLY A 233 -25.60 1.15 -15.93
N ALA A 234 -26.06 2.24 -16.57
CA ALA A 234 -26.11 3.56 -15.94
C ALA A 234 -26.99 3.62 -14.68
N GLU A 235 -28.18 3.02 -14.73
CA GLU A 235 -29.15 3.00 -13.62
C GLU A 235 -28.58 2.27 -12.39
N ARG A 236 -28.08 1.05 -12.60
CA ARG A 236 -27.55 0.24 -11.51
C ARG A 236 -26.30 0.86 -10.88
N ALA A 237 -25.43 1.45 -11.70
CA ALA A 237 -24.27 2.18 -11.23
C ALA A 237 -24.66 3.44 -10.42
N ALA A 238 -25.71 4.17 -10.85
CA ALA A 238 -26.24 5.33 -10.13
C ALA A 238 -26.84 4.92 -8.78
N GLN A 239 -27.62 3.83 -8.75
CA GLN A 239 -28.21 3.31 -7.53
C GLN A 239 -27.13 2.91 -6.51
N LEU A 240 -26.12 2.12 -6.92
CA LEU A 240 -25.03 1.71 -6.02
C LEU A 240 -24.28 2.93 -5.44
N ARG A 241 -24.02 3.96 -6.25
CA ARG A 241 -23.39 5.18 -5.76
C ARG A 241 -24.27 5.95 -4.78
N ALA A 242 -25.59 5.98 -5.01
CA ALA A 242 -26.53 6.61 -4.07
C ALA A 242 -26.58 5.85 -2.74
N ASP A 243 -26.66 4.52 -2.78
CA ASP A 243 -26.61 3.67 -1.60
C ASP A 243 -25.30 3.84 -0.82
N ALA A 244 -24.17 3.87 -1.54
CA ALA A 244 -22.83 4.11 -0.97
C ALA A 244 -22.67 5.52 -0.38
N ALA A 245 -23.44 6.51 -0.85
CA ALA A 245 -23.41 7.87 -0.31
C ALA A 245 -24.22 7.99 1.00
N ALA A 246 -25.23 7.15 1.17
CA ALA A 246 -26.08 7.10 2.36
C ALA A 246 -25.46 6.32 3.53
N ASP A 247 -24.44 5.48 3.26
CA ASP A 247 -23.70 4.66 4.23
C ASP A 247 -22.65 5.49 5.01
#